data_b14632734bd503070e2940e63bec37d5
#
_entry.id   b14632734bd503070e2940e63bec37d5
#
_cell.length_a   1.000
_cell.length_b   1.000
_cell.length_c   1.000
_cell.angle_alpha   90.00
_cell.angle_beta   90.00
_cell.angle_gamma   90.00
#
_symmetry.space_group_name_H-M   'P 1'
#
loop_
_entity.id
_entity.type
_entity.pdbx_description
1 polymer ?
#
loop_
_entity_poly.entity_id
_entity_poly.type
_entity_poly.pdbx_seq_one_letter_code
_entity_poly.pdbx_strand_id
1 'polypeptide(L)'
;VKVMPVDHDAYGACGLLIETPEMKIAYSGDLRLHGYREKDTLNFCKESKNCDVLLIEGVSVSFKEYDDELEEVETINENELIEKINNIVKSNIEKQITFNYYISNIERILNIIKTNPRTVVLSAYNSYVIKEAIGVETYYYQLDDKDYGLNKNLKIDFEELLNDENKYFWQLDELALKYINKLKKGGVYIHTDATPLGDFDPNFKPFVKNFEDNDIKFNIVKCTGHARPLDLIKIINLISPKLLVPIHSYRPEKLYNENGDILLPKKGQII
;
A
#
# COMPACT_ATOMS: atom_id res chain seq x y z
N VAL A 1 -23.88 13.80 -5.51
CA VAL A 1 -22.74 12.87 -5.36
C VAL A 1 -22.11 13.12 -3.99
N LYS A 2 -21.93 12.07 -3.20
CA LYS A 2 -21.26 12.10 -1.91
C LYS A 2 -19.93 11.35 -2.05
N VAL A 3 -18.80 12.03 -1.76
CA VAL A 3 -17.48 11.43 -1.68
C VAL A 3 -17.29 10.87 -0.29
N MET A 4 -16.93 9.61 -0.19
CA MET A 4 -16.80 8.91 1.09
C MET A 4 -15.40 8.32 1.21
N PRO A 5 -14.68 8.55 2.32
CA PRO A 5 -13.40 7.91 2.51
C PRO A 5 -13.55 6.39 2.61
N VAL A 6 -12.56 5.68 2.09
CA VAL A 6 -12.41 4.23 2.23
C VAL A 6 -10.98 3.90 2.64
N ASP A 7 -10.75 2.73 3.21
CA ASP A 7 -9.42 2.23 3.49
C ASP A 7 -8.76 1.68 2.21
N HIS A 8 -7.57 2.14 1.95
CA HIS A 8 -6.67 1.65 0.90
C HIS A 8 -5.24 2.07 1.28
N ASP A 9 -4.24 1.56 0.61
CA ASP A 9 -2.85 1.96 0.85
C ASP A 9 -2.46 3.29 0.16
N ALA A 10 -3.35 3.87 -0.62
CA ALA A 10 -3.21 5.22 -1.14
C ALA A 10 -3.95 6.23 -0.27
N TYR A 11 -3.22 7.20 0.29
CA TYR A 11 -3.78 8.25 1.13
C TYR A 11 -4.82 9.07 0.38
N GLY A 12 -5.99 9.26 1.00
CA GLY A 12 -7.11 9.98 0.41
C GLY A 12 -8.02 9.13 -0.49
N ALA A 13 -7.86 7.80 -0.49
CA ALA A 13 -8.77 6.90 -1.20
C ALA A 13 -10.24 7.12 -0.82
N CYS A 14 -11.11 7.10 -1.82
CA CYS A 14 -12.53 7.34 -1.61
C CYS A 14 -13.41 6.53 -2.57
N GLY A 15 -14.59 6.17 -2.07
CA GLY A 15 -15.71 5.71 -2.87
C GLY A 15 -16.70 6.85 -3.14
N LEU A 16 -17.60 6.64 -4.07
CA LEU A 16 -18.64 7.60 -4.44
C LEU A 16 -20.02 6.99 -4.23
N LEU A 17 -20.92 7.78 -3.64
CA LEU A 17 -22.34 7.48 -3.59
C LEU A 17 -23.08 8.52 -4.43
N ILE A 18 -23.75 8.06 -5.49
CA ILE A 18 -24.46 8.88 -6.46
C ILE A 18 -25.95 8.58 -6.31
N GLU A 19 -26.71 9.58 -5.92
CA GLU A 19 -28.16 9.48 -5.78
C GLU A 19 -28.83 10.39 -6.78
N THR A 20 -29.75 9.84 -7.55
CA THR A 20 -30.69 10.52 -8.44
C THR A 20 -32.11 10.23 -7.99
N PRO A 21 -33.15 10.90 -8.54
CA PRO A 21 -34.53 10.54 -8.25
C PRO A 21 -34.88 9.10 -8.62
N GLU A 22 -34.17 8.51 -9.60
CA GLU A 22 -34.49 7.19 -10.16
C GLU A 22 -33.63 6.06 -9.58
N MET A 23 -32.39 6.35 -9.16
CA MET A 23 -31.49 5.29 -8.71
C MET A 23 -30.38 5.77 -7.76
N LYS A 24 -29.88 4.81 -6.99
CA LYS A 24 -28.73 4.95 -6.08
C LYS A 24 -27.58 4.08 -6.59
N ILE A 25 -26.45 4.69 -6.92
CA ILE A 25 -25.26 4.01 -7.43
C ILE A 25 -24.12 4.18 -6.42
N ALA A 26 -23.46 3.08 -6.08
CA ALA A 26 -22.24 3.07 -5.30
C ALA A 26 -21.05 2.69 -6.18
N TYR A 27 -19.95 3.44 -6.10
CA TYR A 27 -18.67 3.14 -6.73
C TYR A 27 -17.62 3.02 -5.63
N SER A 28 -17.02 1.85 -5.49
CA SER A 28 -16.14 1.56 -4.35
C SER A 28 -14.82 2.36 -4.37
N GLY A 29 -14.31 2.74 -5.54
CA GLY A 29 -12.87 2.94 -5.69
C GLY A 29 -12.13 1.65 -5.32
N ASP A 30 -10.83 1.76 -5.10
CA ASP A 30 -10.03 0.68 -4.52
C ASP A 30 -10.16 0.75 -2.99
N LEU A 31 -10.38 -0.40 -2.35
CA LEU A 31 -10.65 -0.46 -0.92
C LEU A 31 -10.16 -1.74 -0.26
N ARG A 32 -10.11 -1.75 1.09
CA ARG A 32 -9.78 -2.92 1.91
C ARG A 32 -10.43 -2.84 3.30
N LEU A 33 -10.27 -3.91 4.12
CA LEU A 33 -10.75 -3.98 5.51
C LEU A 33 -9.64 -4.26 6.54
N HIS A 34 -8.37 -4.29 6.14
CA HIS A 34 -7.25 -4.69 7.00
C HIS A 34 -6.16 -3.60 7.16
N GLY A 35 -6.50 -2.36 6.79
CA GLY A 35 -5.64 -1.19 7.02
C GLY A 35 -6.04 -0.40 8.27
N TYR A 36 -5.66 0.86 8.32
CA TYR A 36 -5.92 1.73 9.48
C TYR A 36 -7.32 2.34 9.49
N ARG A 37 -8.01 2.31 8.34
CA ARG A 37 -9.28 3.01 8.11
C ARG A 37 -10.45 2.06 7.78
N GLU A 38 -10.39 0.81 8.28
CA GLU A 38 -11.47 -0.17 8.13
C GLU A 38 -12.87 0.43 8.39
N LYS A 39 -12.97 1.27 9.44
CA LYS A 39 -14.23 1.93 9.81
C LYS A 39 -14.81 2.82 8.71
N ASP A 40 -13.95 3.44 7.90
CA ASP A 40 -14.38 4.26 6.77
C ASP A 40 -14.99 3.39 5.67
N THR A 41 -14.36 2.27 5.33
CA THR A 41 -14.91 1.28 4.40
C THR A 41 -16.24 0.70 4.91
N LEU A 42 -16.33 0.35 6.19
CA LEU A 42 -17.59 -0.14 6.78
C LEU A 42 -18.69 0.92 6.77
N ASN A 43 -18.35 2.20 6.97
CA ASN A 43 -19.29 3.30 6.85
C ASN A 43 -19.76 3.49 5.39
N PHE A 44 -18.87 3.37 4.41
CA PHE A 44 -19.22 3.35 3.00
C PHE A 44 -20.22 2.21 2.70
N CYS A 45 -19.97 0.99 3.19
CA CYS A 45 -20.89 -0.14 3.04
C CYS A 45 -22.27 0.17 3.61
N LYS A 46 -22.33 0.75 4.83
CA LYS A 46 -23.58 1.12 5.51
C LYS A 46 -24.38 2.14 4.71
N GLU A 47 -23.74 3.22 4.26
CA GLU A 47 -24.40 4.28 3.48
C GLU A 47 -24.83 3.80 2.09
N SER A 48 -24.08 2.86 1.50
CA SER A 48 -24.37 2.26 0.19
C SER A 48 -25.41 1.13 0.24
N LYS A 49 -25.88 0.76 1.42
CA LYS A 49 -26.78 -0.38 1.61
C LYS A 49 -28.00 -0.32 0.69
N ASN A 50 -28.32 -1.46 0.07
CA ASN A 50 -29.43 -1.66 -0.86
C ASN A 50 -29.40 -0.68 -2.06
N CYS A 51 -28.21 -0.28 -2.52
CA CYS A 51 -28.09 0.52 -3.75
C CYS A 51 -28.58 -0.26 -4.97
N ASP A 52 -28.99 0.48 -6.00
CA ASP A 52 -29.47 -0.14 -7.25
C ASP A 52 -28.28 -0.75 -8.01
N VAL A 53 -27.13 -0.06 -8.02
CA VAL A 53 -25.92 -0.54 -8.70
C VAL A 53 -24.70 -0.36 -7.78
N LEU A 54 -23.91 -1.42 -7.64
CA LEU A 54 -22.59 -1.39 -7.03
C LEU A 54 -21.52 -1.67 -8.07
N LEU A 55 -20.65 -0.69 -8.35
CA LEU A 55 -19.41 -0.91 -9.07
C LEU A 55 -18.31 -1.15 -8.02
N ILE A 56 -17.67 -2.31 -8.05
CA ILE A 56 -16.67 -2.71 -7.06
C ILE A 56 -15.40 -3.24 -7.71
N GLU A 57 -14.25 -2.89 -7.13
CA GLU A 57 -12.96 -3.44 -7.53
C GLU A 57 -12.89 -4.96 -7.26
N GLY A 58 -12.04 -5.65 -8.01
CA GLY A 58 -11.82 -7.09 -7.86
C GLY A 58 -10.38 -7.48 -8.14
N VAL A 59 -9.41 -6.66 -7.69
CA VAL A 59 -7.98 -6.89 -7.97
C VAL A 59 -7.52 -8.22 -7.37
N SER A 60 -7.84 -8.50 -6.12
CA SER A 60 -7.34 -9.69 -5.43
C SER A 60 -7.82 -11.00 -6.06
N VAL A 61 -9.06 -11.08 -6.56
CA VAL A 61 -9.57 -12.29 -7.22
C VAL A 61 -8.92 -12.56 -8.58
N SER A 62 -8.09 -11.64 -9.08
CA SER A 62 -7.35 -11.82 -10.33
C SER A 62 -6.13 -12.72 -10.21
N PHE A 63 -5.63 -12.96 -8.99
CA PHE A 63 -4.42 -13.74 -8.76
C PHE A 63 -4.69 -15.24 -8.69
N LYS A 64 -3.77 -16.05 -9.26
CA LYS A 64 -3.91 -17.52 -9.36
C LYS A 64 -3.91 -18.22 -8.01
N GLU A 65 -3.29 -17.65 -7.01
CA GLU A 65 -3.24 -18.17 -5.63
C GLU A 65 -4.63 -18.34 -4.99
N TYR A 66 -5.67 -17.76 -5.62
CA TYR A 66 -7.06 -17.87 -5.20
C TYR A 66 -7.91 -18.67 -6.22
N ASP A 67 -7.27 -19.58 -7.01
CA ASP A 67 -7.97 -20.26 -8.10
C ASP A 67 -8.96 -21.34 -7.64
N ASP A 68 -8.60 -22.14 -6.64
CA ASP A 68 -9.34 -23.35 -6.31
C ASP A 68 -10.45 -23.07 -5.28
N GLU A 69 -10.18 -22.23 -4.28
CA GLU A 69 -11.19 -21.73 -3.35
C GLU A 69 -10.79 -20.32 -2.91
N LEU A 70 -11.75 -19.48 -2.50
CA LEU A 70 -11.46 -18.18 -1.88
C LEU A 70 -10.97 -18.42 -0.46
N GLU A 71 -9.86 -19.16 -0.31
CA GLU A 71 -9.27 -19.45 0.99
C GLU A 71 -8.61 -18.22 1.59
N GLU A 72 -8.55 -18.19 2.93
CA GLU A 72 -7.74 -17.22 3.66
C GLU A 72 -6.26 -17.53 3.45
N VAL A 73 -5.65 -16.86 2.48
CA VAL A 73 -4.18 -16.74 2.47
C VAL A 73 -3.78 -15.94 3.70
N GLU A 74 -2.84 -16.47 4.48
CA GLU A 74 -2.35 -15.80 5.70
C GLU A 74 -1.79 -14.42 5.35
N THR A 75 -2.61 -13.41 5.53
CA THR A 75 -2.29 -12.02 5.21
C THR A 75 -2.29 -11.22 6.49
N ILE A 76 -1.23 -10.44 6.68
CA ILE A 76 -1.10 -9.54 7.83
C ILE A 76 -1.88 -8.25 7.59
N ASN A 77 -2.32 -7.62 8.69
CA ASN A 77 -2.82 -6.25 8.67
C ASN A 77 -1.69 -5.23 8.83
N GLU A 78 -2.00 -3.93 8.69
CA GLU A 78 -1.00 -2.86 8.79
C GLU A 78 -0.29 -2.82 10.16
N ASN A 79 -0.97 -3.12 11.27
CA ASN A 79 -0.34 -3.12 12.59
C ASN A 79 0.66 -4.29 12.73
N GLU A 80 0.29 -5.48 12.28
CA GLU A 80 1.16 -6.66 12.24
C GLU A 80 2.37 -6.44 11.31
N LEU A 81 2.17 -5.71 10.20
CA LEU A 81 3.26 -5.31 9.32
C LEU A 81 4.27 -4.43 10.06
N ILE A 82 3.81 -3.42 10.78
CA ILE A 82 4.67 -2.54 11.57
C ILE A 82 5.42 -3.32 12.65
N GLU A 83 4.76 -4.25 13.34
CA GLU A 83 5.41 -5.12 14.33
C GLU A 83 6.51 -5.99 13.69
N LYS A 84 6.24 -6.59 12.53
CA LYS A 84 7.24 -7.39 11.79
C LYS A 84 8.45 -6.53 11.38
N ILE A 85 8.23 -5.33 10.84
CA ILE A 85 9.33 -4.38 10.51
C ILE A 85 10.15 -4.08 11.77
N ASN A 86 9.51 -3.68 12.86
CA ASN A 86 10.20 -3.33 14.10
C ASN A 86 10.98 -4.50 14.69
N ASN A 87 10.45 -5.72 14.57
CA ASN A 87 11.15 -6.94 15.02
C ASN A 87 12.38 -7.24 14.17
N ILE A 88 12.32 -7.03 12.85
CA ILE A 88 13.49 -7.16 11.97
C ILE A 88 14.55 -6.12 12.38
N VAL A 89 14.15 -4.86 12.63
CA VAL A 89 15.09 -3.81 13.06
C VAL A 89 15.75 -4.16 14.39
N LYS A 90 14.96 -4.58 15.39
CA LYS A 90 15.48 -4.97 16.71
C LYS A 90 16.43 -6.18 16.66
N SER A 91 16.14 -7.16 15.79
CA SER A 91 16.96 -8.37 15.63
C SER A 91 18.27 -8.12 14.85
N ASN A 92 18.44 -6.93 14.27
CA ASN A 92 19.60 -6.56 13.48
C ASN A 92 20.22 -5.22 13.95
N ILE A 93 20.30 -5.02 15.27
CA ILE A 93 20.63 -3.73 15.88
C ILE A 93 22.02 -3.20 15.48
N GLU A 94 22.98 -4.09 15.20
CA GLU A 94 24.37 -3.75 14.82
C GLU A 94 24.57 -3.72 13.29
N LYS A 95 23.49 -3.72 12.50
CA LYS A 95 23.57 -3.75 11.04
C LYS A 95 22.98 -2.49 10.44
N GLN A 96 23.52 -2.07 9.30
CA GLN A 96 22.85 -1.07 8.46
C GLN A 96 21.51 -1.62 7.98
N ILE A 97 20.43 -0.84 8.15
CA ILE A 97 19.09 -1.25 7.73
C ILE A 97 18.47 -0.17 6.86
N THR A 98 18.10 -0.58 5.66
CA THR A 98 17.39 0.25 4.67
C THR A 98 16.01 -0.32 4.37
N PHE A 99 15.14 0.50 3.80
CA PHE A 99 13.81 0.07 3.37
C PHE A 99 13.33 0.86 2.16
N ASN A 100 12.28 0.37 1.51
CA ASN A 100 11.46 1.19 0.63
C ASN A 100 10.00 0.79 0.75
N TYR A 101 9.09 1.73 0.44
CA TYR A 101 7.65 1.57 0.63
C TYR A 101 6.89 2.24 -0.52
N TYR A 102 5.60 1.96 -0.65
CA TYR A 102 4.72 2.64 -1.58
C TYR A 102 4.46 4.07 -1.12
N ILE A 103 4.93 5.05 -1.89
CA ILE A 103 4.95 6.47 -1.51
C ILE A 103 3.58 7.03 -1.12
N SER A 104 2.51 6.52 -1.72
CA SER A 104 1.15 6.97 -1.41
C SER A 104 0.63 6.45 -0.07
N ASN A 105 1.30 5.46 0.55
CA ASN A 105 0.92 4.92 1.86
C ASN A 105 1.47 5.78 3.00
N ILE A 106 0.91 7.00 3.12
CA ILE A 106 1.29 7.99 4.13
C ILE A 106 1.04 7.46 5.56
N GLU A 107 -0.03 6.71 5.77
CA GLU A 107 -0.38 6.18 7.09
C GLU A 107 0.65 5.14 7.56
N ARG A 108 1.12 4.26 6.68
CA ARG A 108 2.18 3.29 6.98
C ARG A 108 3.47 3.98 7.38
N ILE A 109 3.95 4.90 6.55
CA ILE A 109 5.22 5.57 6.83
C ILE A 109 5.18 6.40 8.12
N LEU A 110 4.06 7.04 8.44
CA LEU A 110 3.88 7.73 9.71
C LEU A 110 3.96 6.78 10.91
N ASN A 111 3.36 5.59 10.80
CA ASN A 111 3.44 4.59 11.86
C ASN A 111 4.86 4.01 11.99
N ILE A 112 5.56 3.81 10.87
CA ILE A 112 6.99 3.44 10.89
C ILE A 112 7.80 4.52 11.62
N ILE A 113 7.65 5.80 11.26
CA ILE A 113 8.37 6.92 11.89
C ILE A 113 8.09 6.97 13.39
N LYS A 114 6.83 6.78 13.79
CA LYS A 114 6.39 6.89 15.20
C LYS A 114 6.89 5.74 16.08
N THR A 115 7.02 4.54 15.53
CA THR A 115 7.21 3.33 16.35
C THR A 115 8.57 2.66 16.15
N ASN A 116 9.32 3.02 15.11
CA ASN A 116 10.62 2.41 14.84
C ASN A 116 11.63 2.77 15.93
N PRO A 117 12.46 1.82 16.41
CA PRO A 117 13.47 2.10 17.42
C PRO A 117 14.64 2.98 16.92
N ARG A 118 14.76 3.17 15.60
CA ARG A 118 15.79 4.02 14.97
C ARG A 118 15.19 5.29 14.41
N THR A 119 16.04 6.31 14.21
CA THR A 119 15.64 7.50 13.47
C THR A 119 15.33 7.14 12.02
N VAL A 120 14.09 7.35 11.60
CA VAL A 120 13.66 7.11 10.21
C VAL A 120 14.05 8.28 9.34
N VAL A 121 14.72 8.01 8.22
CA VAL A 121 15.18 9.04 7.27
C VAL A 121 14.65 8.70 5.88
N LEU A 122 13.97 9.66 5.24
CA LEU A 122 13.37 9.48 3.92
C LEU A 122 14.18 10.20 2.84
N SER A 123 13.91 9.90 1.59
CA SER A 123 14.39 10.76 0.50
C SER A 123 13.67 12.11 0.53
N ALA A 124 14.32 13.16 0.02
CA ALA A 124 13.77 14.51 0.01
C ALA A 124 12.40 14.56 -0.69
N TYR A 125 12.23 13.84 -1.80
CA TYR A 125 10.95 13.78 -2.50
C TYR A 125 9.85 13.15 -1.65
N ASN A 126 10.13 12.05 -0.95
CA ASN A 126 9.14 11.41 -0.06
C ASN A 126 8.79 12.29 1.14
N SER A 127 9.78 12.97 1.73
CA SER A 127 9.54 13.95 2.81
C SER A 127 8.69 15.13 2.33
N TYR A 128 8.91 15.59 1.11
CA TYR A 128 8.08 16.63 0.49
C TYR A 128 6.64 16.17 0.31
N VAL A 129 6.40 14.95 -0.21
CA VAL A 129 5.05 14.42 -0.39
C VAL A 129 4.30 14.34 0.95
N ILE A 130 4.94 13.88 2.03
CA ILE A 130 4.33 13.82 3.36
C ILE A 130 4.01 15.24 3.87
N LYS A 131 4.94 16.18 3.71
CA LYS A 131 4.72 17.58 4.12
C LYS A 131 3.53 18.20 3.38
N GLU A 132 3.44 18.04 2.06
CA GLU A 132 2.32 18.58 1.27
C GLU A 132 0.98 17.90 1.59
N ALA A 133 0.99 16.58 1.84
CA ALA A 133 -0.22 15.83 2.11
C ALA A 133 -0.83 16.14 3.50
N ILE A 134 0.01 16.29 4.52
CA ILE A 134 -0.44 16.33 5.93
C ILE A 134 0.30 17.33 6.82
N GLY A 135 1.23 18.14 6.28
CA GLY A 135 1.97 19.17 7.04
C GLY A 135 3.03 18.62 7.99
N VAL A 136 3.41 17.35 7.92
CA VAL A 136 4.41 16.73 8.80
C VAL A 136 5.80 16.84 8.19
N GLU A 137 6.76 17.34 8.95
CA GLU A 137 8.17 17.36 8.56
C GLU A 137 8.89 16.11 9.09
N THR A 138 9.80 15.55 8.27
CA THR A 138 10.54 14.31 8.56
C THR A 138 12.03 14.52 8.34
N TYR A 139 12.88 13.68 8.95
CA TYR A 139 14.29 13.64 8.58
C TYR A 139 14.44 13.14 7.15
N TYR A 140 15.34 13.75 6.38
CA TYR A 140 15.53 13.43 4.98
C TYR A 140 16.99 13.53 4.53
N TYR A 141 17.31 12.80 3.47
CA TYR A 141 18.52 12.99 2.66
C TYR A 141 18.13 13.45 1.26
N GLN A 142 19.06 14.05 0.53
CA GLN A 142 18.80 14.58 -0.80
C GLN A 142 19.95 14.27 -1.77
N LEU A 143 19.62 13.67 -2.92
CA LEU A 143 20.54 13.29 -3.99
C LEU A 143 20.31 14.03 -5.30
N ASP A 144 19.30 14.86 -5.39
CA ASP A 144 19.01 15.72 -6.53
C ASP A 144 19.16 17.20 -6.15
N ASP A 145 19.10 18.08 -7.17
CA ASP A 145 19.27 19.53 -7.01
C ASP A 145 17.93 20.29 -6.88
N LYS A 146 16.80 19.58 -6.69
CA LYS A 146 15.48 20.19 -6.59
C LYS A 146 15.29 20.88 -5.25
N ASP A 147 14.71 22.08 -5.25
CA ASP A 147 14.26 22.72 -4.02
C ASP A 147 12.85 22.25 -3.68
N TYR A 148 12.75 21.46 -2.60
CA TYR A 148 11.49 20.95 -2.04
C TYR A 148 10.95 21.82 -0.90
N GLY A 149 11.59 22.93 -0.56
CA GLY A 149 11.19 23.80 0.57
C GLY A 149 11.18 23.07 1.92
N LEU A 150 12.03 22.06 2.11
CA LEU A 150 12.13 21.29 3.34
C LEU A 150 12.98 22.00 4.39
N ASN A 151 12.73 21.70 5.67
CA ASN A 151 13.50 22.23 6.79
C ASN A 151 14.93 21.69 6.79
N LYS A 152 15.89 22.57 6.52
CA LYS A 152 17.32 22.21 6.41
C LYS A 152 17.90 21.60 7.69
N ASN A 153 17.31 21.89 8.86
CA ASN A 153 17.75 21.32 10.14
C ASN A 153 17.43 19.82 10.27
N LEU A 154 16.56 19.28 9.40
CA LEU A 154 16.20 17.86 9.36
C LEU A 154 16.95 17.10 8.27
N LYS A 155 17.82 17.77 7.52
CA LYS A 155 18.62 17.13 6.48
C LYS A 155 19.77 16.33 7.11
N ILE A 156 19.86 15.06 6.74
CA ILE A 156 20.97 14.16 7.09
C ILE A 156 21.88 14.04 5.88
N ASP A 157 23.17 14.06 6.10
CA ASP A 157 24.16 13.86 5.05
C ASP A 157 24.07 12.42 4.53
N PHE A 158 24.10 12.24 3.22
CA PHE A 158 23.98 10.92 2.62
C PHE A 158 25.21 10.03 2.91
N GLU A 159 26.41 10.62 2.99
CA GLU A 159 27.61 9.89 3.41
C GLU A 159 27.52 9.44 4.87
N GLU A 160 26.83 10.20 5.77
CA GLU A 160 26.54 9.75 7.13
C GLU A 160 25.67 8.49 7.11
N LEU A 161 24.62 8.44 6.27
CA LEU A 161 23.76 7.27 6.12
C LEU A 161 24.51 6.04 5.57
N LEU A 162 25.38 6.23 4.58
CA LEU A 162 26.21 5.16 4.02
C LEU A 162 27.18 4.55 5.04
N ASN A 163 27.63 5.35 6.00
CA ASN A 163 28.58 4.93 7.03
C ASN A 163 27.92 4.45 8.33
N ASP A 164 26.61 4.69 8.49
CA ASP A 164 25.87 4.28 9.69
C ASP A 164 25.53 2.79 9.69
N GLU A 165 25.58 2.19 10.88
CA GLU A 165 25.23 0.78 11.08
C GLU A 165 24.06 0.57 12.04
N ASN A 166 23.73 1.57 12.92
CA ASN A 166 22.77 1.32 13.99
C ASN A 166 21.85 2.48 14.38
N LYS A 167 22.12 3.70 13.91
CA LYS A 167 21.36 4.90 14.29
C LYS A 167 20.14 5.11 13.42
N TYR A 168 20.25 4.83 12.12
CA TYR A 168 19.22 5.14 11.13
C TYR A 168 18.51 3.90 10.60
N PHE A 169 17.23 4.09 10.29
CA PHE A 169 16.42 3.24 9.41
C PHE A 169 16.02 4.11 8.24
N TRP A 170 16.67 3.97 7.09
CA TRP A 170 16.55 4.96 6.04
C TRP A 170 16.06 4.37 4.71
N GLN A 171 15.32 5.19 3.98
CA GLN A 171 14.73 4.82 2.72
C GLN A 171 15.81 4.69 1.64
N LEU A 172 15.80 3.57 0.94
CA LEU A 172 16.61 3.31 -0.25
C LEU A 172 15.69 3.40 -1.47
N ASP A 173 15.43 4.61 -1.93
CA ASP A 173 14.63 4.87 -3.12
C ASP A 173 15.42 4.63 -4.42
N GLU A 174 14.80 4.89 -5.56
CA GLU A 174 15.41 4.67 -6.89
C GLU A 174 16.73 5.44 -7.08
N LEU A 175 16.84 6.66 -6.54
CA LEU A 175 18.08 7.44 -6.63
C LEU A 175 19.18 6.88 -5.76
N ALA A 176 18.87 6.49 -4.53
CA ALA A 176 19.83 5.92 -3.60
C ALA A 176 20.24 4.49 -3.97
N LEU A 177 19.38 3.74 -4.66
CA LEU A 177 19.69 2.39 -5.13
C LEU A 177 20.92 2.34 -6.04
N LYS A 178 21.27 3.43 -6.72
CA LYS A 178 22.50 3.55 -7.53
C LYS A 178 23.77 3.40 -6.69
N TYR A 179 23.68 3.56 -5.39
CA TYR A 179 24.77 3.45 -4.42
C TYR A 179 24.76 2.14 -3.62
N ILE A 180 24.00 1.12 -4.06
CA ILE A 180 23.84 -0.15 -3.36
C ILE A 180 25.20 -0.81 -3.05
N ASN A 181 26.18 -0.68 -3.95
CA ASN A 181 27.53 -1.21 -3.78
C ASN A 181 28.36 -0.48 -2.71
N LYS A 182 27.88 0.64 -2.17
CA LYS A 182 28.48 1.37 -1.06
C LYS A 182 27.84 1.03 0.29
N LEU A 183 26.75 0.26 0.30
CA LEU A 183 26.10 -0.17 1.53
C LEU A 183 26.99 -1.16 2.29
N LYS A 184 26.77 -1.26 3.59
CA LYS A 184 27.51 -2.17 4.46
C LYS A 184 27.14 -3.63 4.14
N LYS A 185 28.15 -4.47 3.88
CA LYS A 185 27.97 -5.92 3.70
C LYS A 185 27.34 -6.55 4.94
N GLY A 186 26.48 -7.53 4.74
CA GLY A 186 25.68 -8.14 5.81
C GLY A 186 24.53 -7.24 6.30
N GLY A 187 24.31 -6.08 5.65
CA GLY A 187 23.17 -5.19 5.90
C GLY A 187 21.82 -5.84 5.60
N VAL A 188 20.75 -5.13 5.91
CA VAL A 188 19.37 -5.61 5.76
C VAL A 188 18.57 -4.59 4.95
N TYR A 189 17.82 -5.07 3.97
CA TYR A 189 16.82 -4.28 3.26
C TYR A 189 15.42 -4.83 3.51
N ILE A 190 14.46 -3.94 3.74
CA ILE A 190 13.04 -4.27 3.94
C ILE A 190 12.24 -3.70 2.79
N HIS A 191 11.63 -4.58 1.99
CA HIS A 191 10.73 -4.24 0.90
C HIS A 191 9.30 -4.28 1.39
N THR A 192 8.62 -3.12 1.43
CA THR A 192 7.25 -3.02 1.92
C THR A 192 6.34 -2.34 0.89
N ASP A 193 5.86 -3.16 -0.06
CA ASP A 193 4.98 -2.77 -1.17
C ASP A 193 5.54 -1.65 -2.07
N ALA A 194 6.87 -1.50 -2.11
CA ALA A 194 7.53 -0.59 -3.06
C ALA A 194 7.58 -1.18 -4.48
N THR A 195 7.87 -0.35 -5.45
CA THR A 195 8.19 -0.82 -6.82
C THR A 195 9.63 -1.36 -6.87
N PRO A 196 9.86 -2.52 -7.55
CA PRO A 196 8.90 -3.41 -8.21
C PRO A 196 8.05 -4.23 -7.22
N LEU A 197 6.75 -4.41 -7.50
CA LEU A 197 5.78 -4.88 -6.51
C LEU A 197 5.86 -6.38 -6.15
N GLY A 198 6.43 -7.21 -7.00
CA GLY A 198 6.54 -8.65 -6.75
C GLY A 198 6.81 -9.49 -8.01
N ASP A 199 6.69 -10.80 -7.91
CA ASP A 199 7.09 -11.77 -8.95
C ASP A 199 6.42 -11.60 -10.32
N PHE A 200 5.27 -10.93 -10.36
CA PHE A 200 4.59 -10.60 -11.62
C PHE A 200 5.26 -9.43 -12.38
N ASP A 201 6.11 -8.63 -11.70
CA ASP A 201 6.92 -7.59 -12.33
C ASP A 201 8.23 -8.20 -12.83
N PRO A 202 8.54 -8.12 -14.15
CA PRO A 202 9.77 -8.68 -14.70
C PRO A 202 11.05 -8.08 -14.10
N ASN A 203 10.98 -6.90 -13.49
CA ASN A 203 12.10 -6.26 -12.83
C ASN A 203 12.34 -6.76 -11.40
N PHE A 204 11.41 -7.51 -10.80
CA PHE A 204 11.50 -7.89 -9.39
C PHE A 204 12.67 -8.84 -9.11
N LYS A 205 12.82 -9.91 -9.91
CA LYS A 205 13.93 -10.85 -9.74
C LYS A 205 15.32 -10.22 -9.93
N PRO A 206 15.56 -9.42 -10.98
CA PRO A 206 16.80 -8.65 -11.09
C PRO A 206 17.05 -7.69 -9.92
N PHE A 207 15.97 -7.07 -9.41
CA PHE A 207 16.03 -6.19 -8.25
C PHE A 207 16.49 -6.93 -6.99
N VAL A 208 15.86 -8.06 -6.66
CA VAL A 208 16.26 -8.91 -5.50
C VAL A 208 17.71 -9.36 -5.64
N LYS A 209 18.08 -9.85 -6.84
CA LYS A 209 19.45 -10.30 -7.12
C LYS A 209 20.50 -9.21 -6.89
N ASN A 210 20.18 -7.96 -7.16
CA ASN A 210 21.10 -6.85 -6.92
C ASN A 210 21.47 -6.70 -5.42
N PHE A 211 20.54 -6.98 -4.50
CA PHE A 211 20.84 -7.01 -3.06
C PHE A 211 21.70 -8.21 -2.67
N GLU A 212 21.39 -9.39 -3.21
CA GLU A 212 22.17 -10.61 -2.98
C GLU A 212 23.62 -10.44 -3.45
N ASP A 213 23.82 -9.90 -4.65
CA ASP A 213 25.14 -9.66 -5.23
C ASP A 213 25.99 -8.65 -4.40
N ASN A 214 25.33 -7.81 -3.59
CA ASN A 214 25.98 -6.85 -2.68
C ASN A 214 26.02 -7.33 -1.21
N ASP A 215 25.70 -8.60 -0.95
CA ASP A 215 25.67 -9.19 0.41
C ASP A 215 24.72 -8.45 1.36
N ILE A 216 23.51 -8.08 0.88
CA ILE A 216 22.46 -7.44 1.65
C ILE A 216 21.27 -8.38 1.76
N LYS A 217 20.85 -8.67 2.99
CA LYS A 217 19.70 -9.55 3.24
C LYS A 217 18.39 -8.86 2.82
N PHE A 218 17.74 -9.40 1.79
CA PHE A 218 16.46 -8.92 1.30
C PHE A 218 15.30 -9.53 2.11
N ASN A 219 14.42 -8.69 2.66
CA ASN A 219 13.22 -9.13 3.39
C ASN A 219 11.99 -8.48 2.77
N ILE A 220 10.95 -9.28 2.54
CA ILE A 220 9.64 -8.81 2.09
C ILE A 220 8.71 -8.77 3.29
N VAL A 221 8.10 -7.59 3.55
CA VAL A 221 7.05 -7.40 4.56
C VAL A 221 5.97 -6.57 3.91
N LYS A 222 4.91 -7.21 3.44
CA LYS A 222 3.87 -6.58 2.62
C LYS A 222 2.48 -6.72 3.22
N CYS A 223 1.62 -5.77 2.90
CA CYS A 223 0.20 -5.76 3.24
C CYS A 223 -0.55 -5.08 2.09
N THR A 224 -1.31 -5.86 1.33
CA THR A 224 -1.96 -5.38 0.10
C THR A 224 -2.85 -4.16 0.34
N GLY A 225 -2.90 -3.26 -0.65
CA GLY A 225 -3.80 -2.11 -0.67
C GLY A 225 -5.25 -2.48 -0.96
N HIS A 226 -5.50 -3.64 -1.58
CA HIS A 226 -6.81 -4.09 -2.02
C HIS A 226 -7.44 -5.08 -1.06
N ALA A 227 -8.78 -5.10 -1.02
CA ALA A 227 -9.55 -6.05 -0.21
C ALA A 227 -9.20 -7.49 -0.58
N ARG A 228 -9.11 -8.35 0.43
CA ARG A 228 -8.93 -9.80 0.24
C ARG A 228 -10.16 -10.39 -0.45
N PRO A 229 -10.06 -11.53 -1.13
CA PRO A 229 -11.22 -12.13 -1.80
C PRO A 229 -12.45 -12.28 -0.89
N LEU A 230 -12.28 -12.79 0.33
CA LEU A 230 -13.38 -12.94 1.29
C LEU A 230 -13.89 -11.60 1.82
N ASP A 231 -13.02 -10.58 1.94
CA ASP A 231 -13.43 -9.24 2.32
C ASP A 231 -14.29 -8.58 1.22
N LEU A 232 -13.98 -8.82 -0.07
CA LEU A 232 -14.82 -8.37 -1.18
C LEU A 232 -16.24 -8.97 -1.09
N ILE A 233 -16.35 -10.27 -0.87
CA ILE A 233 -17.64 -10.94 -0.67
C ILE A 233 -18.38 -10.37 0.56
N LYS A 234 -17.67 -10.16 1.68
CA LYS A 234 -18.22 -9.53 2.87
C LYS A 234 -18.76 -8.12 2.58
N ILE A 235 -18.02 -7.30 1.84
CA ILE A 235 -18.41 -5.95 1.44
C ILE A 235 -19.66 -6.00 0.55
N ILE A 236 -19.69 -6.86 -0.46
CA ILE A 236 -20.85 -7.05 -1.35
C ILE A 236 -22.08 -7.42 -0.52
N ASN A 237 -21.97 -8.37 0.40
CA ASN A 237 -23.07 -8.82 1.24
C ASN A 237 -23.55 -7.73 2.23
N LEU A 238 -22.63 -6.93 2.78
CA LEU A 238 -22.99 -5.77 3.64
C LEU A 238 -23.76 -4.70 2.87
N ILE A 239 -23.38 -4.45 1.63
CA ILE A 239 -24.06 -3.48 0.75
C ILE A 239 -25.36 -4.05 0.21
N SER A 240 -25.39 -5.33 -0.17
CA SER A 240 -26.55 -6.03 -0.74
C SER A 240 -27.15 -5.27 -1.93
N PRO A 241 -26.38 -5.04 -3.01
CA PRO A 241 -26.84 -4.27 -4.17
C PRO A 241 -27.86 -5.07 -5.00
N LYS A 242 -28.77 -4.37 -5.73
CA LYS A 242 -29.64 -5.04 -6.71
C LYS A 242 -28.86 -5.55 -7.91
N LEU A 243 -27.89 -4.75 -8.38
CA LEU A 243 -26.99 -5.11 -9.48
C LEU A 243 -25.55 -4.93 -9.06
N LEU A 244 -24.75 -6.00 -9.11
CA LEU A 244 -23.32 -5.99 -8.92
C LEU A 244 -22.60 -5.84 -10.27
N VAL A 245 -21.67 -4.90 -10.36
CA VAL A 245 -20.81 -4.69 -11.55
C VAL A 245 -19.34 -4.74 -11.10
N PRO A 246 -18.69 -5.91 -11.17
CA PRO A 246 -17.27 -6.03 -10.87
C PRO A 246 -16.43 -5.30 -11.93
N ILE A 247 -15.47 -4.53 -11.45
CA ILE A 247 -14.50 -3.78 -12.27
C ILE A 247 -13.08 -4.01 -11.74
N HIS A 248 -12.06 -3.48 -12.43
CA HIS A 248 -10.66 -3.55 -12.02
C HIS A 248 -10.23 -4.98 -11.63
N SER A 249 -10.63 -5.97 -12.47
CA SER A 249 -10.33 -7.38 -12.28
C SER A 249 -10.07 -8.07 -13.61
N TYR A 250 -9.12 -9.01 -13.63
CA TYR A 250 -8.96 -9.96 -14.75
C TYR A 250 -9.93 -11.14 -14.66
N ARG A 251 -10.57 -11.34 -13.48
CA ARG A 251 -11.46 -12.48 -13.21
C ARG A 251 -12.73 -12.03 -12.46
N PRO A 252 -13.48 -11.08 -13.05
CA PRO A 252 -14.65 -10.49 -12.41
C PRO A 252 -15.75 -11.54 -12.11
N GLU A 253 -15.76 -12.68 -12.84
CA GLU A 253 -16.68 -13.81 -12.64
C GLU A 253 -16.49 -14.55 -11.31
N LYS A 254 -15.39 -14.30 -10.59
CA LYS A 254 -15.16 -14.85 -9.25
C LYS A 254 -15.96 -14.12 -8.16
N LEU A 255 -16.40 -12.90 -8.43
CA LEU A 255 -17.27 -12.17 -7.51
C LEU A 255 -18.72 -12.54 -7.76
N TYR A 256 -19.52 -12.69 -6.72
CA TYR A 256 -20.91 -13.05 -6.79
C TYR A 256 -21.79 -12.17 -5.89
N ASN A 257 -23.07 -12.12 -6.17
CA ASN A 257 -24.06 -11.34 -5.45
C ASN A 257 -25.21 -12.29 -5.03
N GLU A 258 -25.27 -12.63 -3.75
CA GLU A 258 -26.29 -13.55 -3.21
C GLU A 258 -27.71 -12.96 -3.25
N ASN A 259 -27.82 -11.62 -3.25
CA ASN A 259 -29.08 -10.92 -3.05
C ASN A 259 -29.58 -10.15 -4.29
N GLY A 260 -28.93 -10.32 -5.43
CA GLY A 260 -29.28 -9.58 -6.65
C GLY A 260 -28.57 -10.12 -7.89
N ASP A 261 -28.65 -9.36 -8.96
CA ASP A 261 -28.05 -9.70 -10.24
C ASP A 261 -26.56 -9.33 -10.30
N ILE A 262 -25.84 -9.93 -11.27
CA ILE A 262 -24.48 -9.59 -11.61
C ILE A 262 -24.38 -9.26 -13.10
N LEU A 263 -23.66 -8.20 -13.44
CA LEU A 263 -23.33 -7.82 -14.79
C LEU A 263 -21.81 -7.78 -14.97
N LEU A 264 -21.29 -8.60 -15.88
CA LEU A 264 -19.89 -8.54 -16.30
C LEU A 264 -19.78 -7.56 -17.48
N PRO A 265 -19.30 -6.32 -17.25
CA PRO A 265 -19.40 -5.27 -18.25
C PRO A 265 -18.42 -5.48 -19.40
N LYS A 266 -18.83 -5.08 -20.60
CA LYS A 266 -17.98 -5.02 -21.80
C LYS A 266 -17.65 -3.58 -22.12
N LYS A 267 -16.45 -3.32 -22.64
CA LYS A 267 -16.04 -1.97 -23.05
C LYS A 267 -17.04 -1.36 -24.04
N GLY A 268 -17.60 -0.19 -23.71
CA GLY A 268 -18.60 0.51 -24.52
C GLY A 268 -20.05 0.03 -24.31
N GLN A 269 -20.29 -0.90 -23.40
CA GLN A 269 -21.66 -1.30 -23.04
C GLN A 269 -22.34 -0.18 -22.25
N ILE A 270 -23.60 0.12 -22.62
CA ILE A 270 -24.49 1.00 -21.84
C ILE A 270 -25.29 0.08 -20.91
N ILE A 271 -25.37 0.47 -19.65
CA ILE A 271 -26.06 -0.25 -18.58
C ILE A 271 -27.32 0.52 -18.18
#